data_8478fefda45926d8f08b4a4a8de4be14
#
_entry.id   8478fefda45926d8f08b4a4a8de4be14
#
_cell.length_a   1.000
_cell.length_b   1.000
_cell.length_c   1.000
_cell.angle_alpha   90.00
_cell.angle_beta   90.00
_cell.angle_gamma   90.00
#
_symmetry.space_group_name_H-M   'P 1'
#
loop_
_entity.id
_entity.type
_entity.pdbx_description
1 polymer ?
#
loop_
_entity_poly.entity_id
_entity_poly.type
_entity_poly.pdbx_seq_one_letter_code
_entity_poly.pdbx_strand_id
1 'polypeptide(L)'
;FPDLQLIENEWGEYIKTWRPRYFLLKSDGTFIGYKERPQDVDQLETPLNNFSVAQCQLMKTERPKANTFIIRCLQWTTVIERTFHVETPEEREEWTKAIQAVADSLQKQEEERMDSAPDLMDMEMYLSKPRLKVTMHDFEYLKLLGKGTFGKVILVKEKATGKYYAMKILKKEVIVAKDEVAHTLTENRVLQNSKHPFLTGLKYSFQTHDRLCFVMEYANGGELFFHLSRDRVFSEERAQFYGAEIVSALDYLHSEKNVVYRDLKVLEDNDYGRAVDWWGLGVVMYEMMCGRLPFYNQDHEKLFELILMDEIRFPRTLGPEAKSLLSGLLQKDPKQRLGGGPDDAKEVMQHKFFAGIEWQDVYQKKLVPPFKPQVTSETDTRYFDVEFTGQTITITPPGQDENMESFDSDRRPHFPQFSYSASGTA
;
A
#
# COMPACT_ATOMS: atom_id res chain seq x y z
N PHE A 1 -9.15 -31.72 5.03
CA PHE A 1 -7.97 -32.13 4.26
C PHE A 1 -6.87 -32.43 5.26
N PRO A 2 -6.16 -33.58 5.16
CA PRO A 2 -4.98 -33.80 6.00
C PRO A 2 -3.92 -32.74 5.67
N ASP A 3 -3.25 -32.21 6.68
CA ASP A 3 -2.13 -31.29 6.53
C ASP A 3 -1.08 -31.96 5.61
N LEU A 4 -0.91 -31.45 4.40
CA LEU A 4 0.12 -31.93 3.50
C LEU A 4 1.48 -31.51 4.07
N GLN A 5 2.33 -32.51 4.35
CA GLN A 5 3.65 -32.35 4.95
C GLN A 5 4.71 -32.70 3.90
N LEU A 6 5.56 -31.75 3.53
CA LEU A 6 6.64 -31.99 2.61
C LEU A 6 7.95 -31.33 3.03
N ILE A 7 9.05 -31.97 2.74
CA ILE A 7 10.40 -31.43 2.85
C ILE A 7 10.80 -30.97 1.46
N GLU A 8 10.95 -29.66 1.25
CA GLU A 8 11.26 -29.11 -0.05
C GLU A 8 12.43 -28.14 -0.02
N ASN A 9 13.04 -27.96 -1.20
CA ASN A 9 14.07 -26.97 -1.38
C ASN A 9 13.43 -25.68 -1.88
N GLU A 10 13.55 -24.62 -1.10
CA GLU A 10 13.19 -23.25 -1.46
C GLU A 10 14.39 -22.58 -2.13
N TRP A 11 14.17 -21.91 -3.26
CA TRP A 11 15.17 -21.08 -3.91
C TRP A 11 15.24 -19.74 -3.21
N GLY A 12 16.38 -19.43 -2.60
CA GLY A 12 16.57 -18.18 -1.88
C GLY A 12 16.57 -16.98 -2.82
N GLU A 13 15.85 -15.94 -2.45
CA GLU A 13 15.63 -14.73 -3.24
C GLU A 13 16.93 -13.94 -3.48
N TYR A 14 17.81 -13.92 -2.51
CA TYR A 14 19.11 -13.20 -2.53
C TYR A 14 20.33 -14.10 -2.74
N ILE A 15 20.40 -15.18 -1.98
CA ILE A 15 21.42 -16.20 -2.19
C ILE A 15 20.74 -17.30 -2.98
N LYS A 16 20.93 -17.31 -4.30
CA LYS A 16 20.34 -18.27 -5.23
C LYS A 16 20.84 -19.70 -4.99
N THR A 17 20.51 -20.24 -3.82
CA THR A 17 20.81 -21.61 -3.41
C THR A 17 19.56 -22.28 -2.91
N TRP A 18 19.40 -23.54 -3.30
CA TRP A 18 18.32 -24.36 -2.79
C TRP A 18 18.56 -24.70 -1.32
N ARG A 19 17.51 -24.51 -0.50
CA ARG A 19 17.56 -24.83 0.93
C ARG A 19 16.40 -25.77 1.26
N PRO A 20 16.69 -26.92 1.93
CA PRO A 20 15.61 -27.78 2.41
C PRO A 20 14.73 -27.02 3.43
N ARG A 21 13.44 -27.15 3.30
CA ARG A 21 12.44 -26.51 4.15
C ARG A 21 11.24 -27.44 4.32
N TYR A 22 10.54 -27.29 5.42
CA TYR A 22 9.31 -27.98 5.70
C TYR A 22 8.13 -27.04 5.58
N PHE A 23 7.13 -27.38 4.77
CA PHE A 23 5.97 -26.53 4.54
C PHE A 23 4.67 -27.22 4.97
N LEU A 24 3.74 -26.41 5.49
CA LEU A 24 2.37 -26.79 5.82
C LEU A 24 1.40 -25.94 5.00
N LEU A 25 0.48 -26.58 4.29
CA LEU A 25 -0.65 -25.92 3.65
C LEU A 25 -1.90 -26.16 4.49
N LYS A 26 -2.52 -25.09 4.99
CA LYS A 26 -3.77 -25.14 5.76
C LYS A 26 -4.99 -24.87 4.89
N SER A 27 -6.15 -25.36 5.34
CA SER A 27 -7.43 -25.15 4.65
C SER A 27 -7.91 -23.71 4.60
N ASP A 28 -7.39 -22.84 5.47
CA ASP A 28 -7.62 -21.39 5.47
C ASP A 28 -6.77 -20.63 4.44
N GLY A 29 -5.98 -21.35 3.64
CA GLY A 29 -5.08 -20.79 2.63
C GLY A 29 -3.73 -20.39 3.18
N THR A 30 -3.44 -20.61 4.45
CA THR A 30 -2.16 -20.28 5.05
C THR A 30 -1.10 -21.30 4.62
N PHE A 31 0.00 -20.83 4.05
CA PHE A 31 1.16 -21.63 3.65
C PHE A 31 2.36 -21.25 4.52
N ILE A 32 2.79 -22.17 5.38
CA ILE A 32 3.73 -21.91 6.48
C ILE A 32 5.01 -22.70 6.25
N GLY A 33 6.15 -22.02 6.27
CA GLY A 33 7.47 -22.64 6.12
C GLY A 33 8.27 -22.71 7.42
N TYR A 34 8.92 -23.83 7.67
CA TYR A 34 9.78 -24.09 8.82
C TYR A 34 11.18 -24.52 8.34
N LYS A 35 12.18 -24.32 9.19
CA LYS A 35 13.53 -24.80 8.91
C LYS A 35 13.59 -26.32 8.83
N GLU A 36 12.90 -26.98 9.74
CA GLU A 36 12.76 -28.43 9.87
C GLU A 36 11.33 -28.77 10.33
N ARG A 37 10.94 -30.03 10.30
CA ARG A 37 9.62 -30.47 10.78
C ARG A 37 9.47 -30.11 12.26
N PRO A 38 8.47 -29.31 12.66
CA PRO A 38 8.21 -28.96 14.06
C PRO A 38 7.97 -30.21 14.89
N GLN A 39 8.59 -30.30 16.06
CA GLN A 39 8.50 -31.45 16.97
C GLN A 39 7.60 -31.14 18.18
N ASP A 40 7.38 -29.85 18.48
CA ASP A 40 6.60 -29.34 19.60
C ASP A 40 5.77 -28.12 19.23
N VAL A 41 4.94 -27.65 20.18
CA VAL A 41 4.04 -26.51 19.99
C VAL A 41 4.83 -25.21 19.85
N ASP A 42 5.93 -25.07 20.58
CA ASP A 42 6.75 -23.84 20.55
C ASP A 42 7.40 -23.63 19.19
N GLN A 43 7.78 -24.72 18.53
CA GLN A 43 8.34 -24.68 17.16
C GLN A 43 7.26 -24.37 16.10
N LEU A 44 6.00 -24.74 16.34
CA LEU A 44 4.87 -24.37 15.48
C LEU A 44 4.55 -22.88 15.54
N GLU A 45 4.83 -22.22 16.67
CA GLU A 45 4.61 -20.78 16.85
C GLU A 45 5.71 -19.90 16.25
N THR A 46 6.83 -20.50 15.84
CA THR A 46 7.99 -19.77 15.27
C THR A 46 8.29 -20.17 13.81
N PRO A 47 7.37 -19.92 12.85
CA PRO A 47 7.62 -20.22 11.45
C PRO A 47 8.69 -19.30 10.86
N LEU A 48 9.41 -19.78 9.84
CA LEU A 48 10.36 -18.96 9.08
C LEU A 48 9.64 -18.01 8.13
N ASN A 49 8.53 -18.45 7.54
CA ASN A 49 7.71 -17.65 6.67
C ASN A 49 6.24 -18.11 6.75
N ASN A 50 5.36 -17.20 6.42
CA ASN A 50 3.93 -17.43 6.40
C ASN A 50 3.31 -16.53 5.33
N PHE A 51 2.59 -17.11 4.37
CA PHE A 51 1.88 -16.35 3.35
C PHE A 51 0.58 -17.08 2.94
N SER A 52 -0.35 -16.32 2.38
CA SER A 52 -1.62 -16.88 1.93
C SER A 52 -1.53 -17.31 0.46
N VAL A 53 -2.07 -18.50 0.14
CA VAL A 53 -2.26 -18.95 -1.23
C VAL A 53 -3.63 -18.55 -1.81
N ALA A 54 -4.44 -17.81 -1.06
CA ALA A 54 -5.69 -17.25 -1.59
C ALA A 54 -5.39 -16.38 -2.81
N GLN A 55 -6.09 -16.64 -3.92
CA GLN A 55 -5.93 -15.93 -5.21
C GLN A 55 -4.50 -16.00 -5.79
N CYS A 56 -3.73 -17.05 -5.45
CA CYS A 56 -2.39 -17.24 -6.01
C CYS A 56 -2.43 -17.69 -7.47
N GLN A 57 -1.35 -17.39 -8.20
CA GLN A 57 -1.06 -17.97 -9.52
C GLN A 57 0.02 -19.03 -9.37
N LEU A 58 -0.21 -20.20 -9.96
CA LEU A 58 0.73 -21.31 -9.97
C LEU A 58 1.36 -21.46 -11.35
N MET A 59 2.68 -21.53 -11.38
CA MET A 59 3.44 -21.75 -12.61
C MET A 59 4.33 -22.98 -12.43
N LYS A 60 4.39 -23.83 -13.44
CA LYS A 60 5.29 -25.00 -13.48
C LYS A 60 6.44 -24.71 -14.42
N THR A 61 7.67 -25.04 -14.02
CA THR A 61 8.87 -24.81 -14.82
C THR A 61 9.89 -25.91 -14.62
N GLU A 62 10.76 -26.10 -15.60
CA GLU A 62 11.89 -27.01 -15.54
C GLU A 62 13.20 -26.26 -15.28
N ARG A 63 13.14 -24.95 -15.05
CA ARG A 63 14.32 -24.11 -14.77
C ARG A 63 14.07 -23.33 -13.48
N PRO A 64 15.11 -23.11 -12.67
CA PRO A 64 16.53 -23.49 -12.83
C PRO A 64 16.79 -24.99 -12.57
N LYS A 65 15.82 -25.74 -12.06
CA LYS A 65 15.91 -27.17 -11.75
C LYS A 65 14.62 -27.87 -12.26
N ALA A 66 14.72 -29.17 -12.59
CA ALA A 66 13.55 -29.96 -12.98
C ALA A 66 12.51 -30.03 -11.84
N ASN A 67 11.26 -30.27 -12.16
CA ASN A 67 10.14 -30.37 -11.21
C ASN A 67 9.96 -29.14 -10.31
N THR A 68 10.29 -27.96 -10.81
CA THR A 68 10.10 -26.68 -10.11
C THR A 68 8.67 -26.16 -10.32
N PHE A 69 8.09 -25.59 -9.29
CA PHE A 69 6.89 -24.76 -9.38
C PHE A 69 7.06 -23.44 -8.65
N ILE A 70 6.30 -22.45 -9.08
CA ILE A 70 6.35 -21.09 -8.56
C ILE A 70 4.96 -20.75 -8.06
N ILE A 71 4.86 -20.29 -6.82
CA ILE A 71 3.67 -19.71 -6.25
C ILE A 71 3.84 -18.20 -6.31
N ARG A 72 2.97 -17.55 -7.07
CA ARG A 72 2.89 -16.10 -7.14
C ARG A 72 1.61 -15.68 -6.45
N CYS A 73 1.69 -15.06 -5.31
CA CYS A 73 0.54 -14.61 -4.54
C CYS A 73 0.68 -13.12 -4.19
N LEU A 74 -0.47 -12.49 -4.02
CA LEU A 74 -0.53 -11.13 -3.52
C LEU A 74 -0.62 -11.21 -1.99
N GLN A 75 0.49 -10.90 -1.31
CA GLN A 75 0.48 -10.75 0.13
C GLN A 75 0.48 -9.26 0.46
N TRP A 76 -0.63 -8.78 1.04
CA TRP A 76 -0.81 -7.37 1.38
C TRP A 76 -0.79 -6.48 0.13
N THR A 77 0.27 -5.73 -0.09
CA THR A 77 0.49 -4.84 -1.24
C THR A 77 1.63 -5.31 -2.15
N THR A 78 2.22 -6.48 -1.87
CA THR A 78 3.38 -7.01 -2.60
C THR A 78 3.02 -8.32 -3.28
N VAL A 79 3.47 -8.47 -4.51
CA VAL A 79 3.50 -9.77 -5.16
C VAL A 79 4.68 -10.54 -4.60
N ILE A 80 4.39 -11.61 -3.90
CA ILE A 80 5.41 -12.56 -3.45
C ILE A 80 5.48 -13.68 -4.48
N GLU A 81 6.69 -13.91 -4.96
CA GLU A 81 7.02 -15.03 -5.80
C GLU A 81 7.94 -15.97 -5.03
N ARG A 82 7.50 -17.21 -4.84
CA ARG A 82 8.27 -18.24 -4.16
C ARG A 82 8.46 -19.43 -5.09
N THR A 83 9.70 -19.85 -5.22
CA THR A 83 10.10 -20.93 -6.13
C THR A 83 10.44 -22.17 -5.33
N PHE A 84 9.77 -23.28 -5.64
CA PHE A 84 9.88 -24.55 -4.96
C PHE A 84 10.34 -25.64 -5.94
N HIS A 85 11.12 -26.57 -5.45
CA HIS A 85 11.57 -27.73 -6.19
C HIS A 85 11.26 -28.99 -5.40
N VAL A 86 10.73 -30.00 -6.09
CA VAL A 86 10.45 -31.33 -5.57
C VAL A 86 11.20 -32.40 -6.36
N GLU A 87 11.33 -33.60 -5.80
CA GLU A 87 12.16 -34.65 -6.41
C GLU A 87 11.50 -35.25 -7.65
N THR A 88 10.16 -35.37 -7.64
CA THR A 88 9.43 -36.05 -8.72
C THR A 88 8.37 -35.16 -9.37
N PRO A 89 8.01 -35.42 -10.65
CA PRO A 89 6.90 -34.73 -11.30
C PRO A 89 5.55 -35.00 -10.60
N GLU A 90 5.37 -36.17 -10.01
CA GLU A 90 4.17 -36.58 -9.30
C GLU A 90 3.96 -35.73 -8.05
N GLU A 91 5.01 -35.54 -7.26
CA GLU A 91 4.99 -34.63 -6.10
C GLU A 91 4.65 -33.20 -6.50
N ARG A 92 5.22 -32.69 -7.60
CA ARG A 92 4.88 -31.38 -8.12
C ARG A 92 3.39 -31.26 -8.46
N GLU A 93 2.83 -32.28 -9.10
CA GLU A 93 1.40 -32.31 -9.44
C GLU A 93 0.54 -32.37 -8.18
N GLU A 94 0.93 -33.10 -7.17
CA GLU A 94 0.23 -33.21 -5.89
C GLU A 94 0.17 -31.86 -5.19
N TRP A 95 1.31 -31.18 -5.05
CA TRP A 95 1.40 -29.85 -4.46
C TRP A 95 0.59 -28.81 -5.21
N THR A 96 0.81 -28.69 -6.50
CA THR A 96 0.12 -27.68 -7.30
C THR A 96 -1.39 -27.88 -7.33
N LYS A 97 -1.87 -29.14 -7.33
CA LYS A 97 -3.30 -29.47 -7.21
C LYS A 97 -3.86 -29.12 -5.83
N ALA A 98 -3.14 -29.42 -4.75
CA ALA A 98 -3.57 -29.13 -3.40
C ALA A 98 -3.67 -27.60 -3.17
N ILE A 99 -2.67 -26.85 -3.60
CA ILE A 99 -2.66 -25.39 -3.49
C ILE A 99 -3.82 -24.78 -4.30
N GLN A 100 -4.02 -25.24 -5.54
CA GLN A 100 -5.12 -24.76 -6.39
C GLN A 100 -6.48 -25.08 -5.77
N ALA A 101 -6.67 -26.28 -5.24
CA ALA A 101 -7.93 -26.70 -4.61
C ALA A 101 -8.27 -25.83 -3.38
N VAL A 102 -7.28 -25.46 -2.58
CA VAL A 102 -7.47 -24.54 -1.44
C VAL A 102 -7.79 -23.14 -1.94
N ALA A 103 -7.07 -22.62 -2.93
CA ALA A 103 -7.33 -21.32 -3.52
C ALA A 103 -8.74 -21.23 -4.12
N ASP A 104 -9.18 -22.22 -4.86
CA ASP A 104 -10.52 -22.31 -5.47
C ASP A 104 -11.62 -22.41 -4.40
N SER A 105 -11.37 -23.17 -3.32
CA SER A 105 -12.32 -23.29 -2.19
C SER A 105 -12.52 -21.95 -1.48
N LEU A 106 -11.46 -21.20 -1.27
CA LEU A 106 -11.53 -19.86 -0.64
C LEU A 106 -12.25 -18.87 -1.53
N GLN A 107 -12.02 -18.92 -2.84
CA GLN A 107 -12.71 -18.08 -3.79
C GLN A 107 -14.23 -18.38 -3.81
N LYS A 108 -14.62 -19.65 -3.80
CA LYS A 108 -16.02 -20.05 -3.68
C LYS A 108 -16.68 -19.59 -2.40
N GLN A 109 -15.99 -19.70 -1.27
CA GLN A 109 -16.50 -19.22 0.02
C GLN A 109 -16.69 -17.69 0.03
N GLU A 110 -15.84 -16.95 -0.67
CA GLU A 110 -15.98 -15.51 -0.84
C GLU A 110 -17.19 -15.15 -1.73
N GLU A 111 -17.41 -15.91 -2.81
CA GLU A 111 -18.59 -15.78 -3.69
C GLU A 111 -19.88 -16.14 -2.96
N GLU A 112 -19.94 -17.25 -2.21
CA GLU A 112 -21.10 -17.68 -1.42
C GLU A 112 -21.41 -16.73 -0.24
N ARG A 113 -20.43 -16.07 0.35
CA ARG A 113 -20.62 -15.00 1.33
C ARG A 113 -21.22 -13.75 0.73
N MET A 114 -20.94 -13.44 -0.52
CA MET A 114 -21.57 -12.34 -1.25
C MET A 114 -23.03 -12.67 -1.62
N ASP A 115 -23.36 -13.96 -1.85
CA ASP A 115 -24.72 -14.40 -2.21
C ASP A 115 -25.62 -14.65 -0.99
N SER A 116 -25.07 -14.78 0.21
CA SER A 116 -25.83 -15.10 1.44
C SER A 116 -26.15 -13.90 2.35
N ALA A 117 -26.10 -12.67 1.84
CA ALA A 117 -26.58 -11.50 2.57
C ALA A 117 -28.13 -11.49 2.63
N PRO A 118 -28.75 -11.29 3.82
CA PRO A 118 -30.20 -11.34 3.96
C PRO A 118 -30.87 -10.10 3.35
N ASP A 119 -32.09 -10.32 2.81
CA ASP A 119 -33.08 -9.40 2.27
C ASP A 119 -33.09 -9.16 0.76
N LEU A 120 -33.64 -10.16 0.04
CA LEU A 120 -33.98 -10.08 -1.37
C LEU A 120 -35.10 -9.03 -1.70
N MET A 121 -35.86 -8.55 -0.72
CA MET A 121 -36.96 -7.59 -0.97
C MET A 121 -36.48 -6.13 -1.08
N ASP A 122 -35.44 -5.75 -0.42
CA ASP A 122 -34.82 -4.41 -0.59
C ASP A 122 -33.90 -4.31 -1.81
N MET A 123 -33.37 -5.44 -2.29
CA MET A 123 -32.45 -5.47 -3.42
C MET A 123 -33.12 -5.26 -4.78
N GLU A 124 -34.39 -5.65 -4.97
CA GLU A 124 -35.15 -5.35 -6.21
C GLU A 124 -35.42 -3.86 -6.36
N MET A 125 -35.60 -3.13 -5.26
CA MET A 125 -35.79 -1.67 -5.30
C MET A 125 -34.45 -0.92 -5.50
N TYR A 126 -33.31 -1.52 -5.12
CA TYR A 126 -31.97 -0.98 -5.39
C TYR A 126 -31.45 -1.34 -6.80
N LEU A 127 -31.86 -2.46 -7.38
CA LEU A 127 -31.48 -2.89 -8.73
C LEU A 127 -32.25 -2.15 -9.84
N SER A 128 -33.36 -1.50 -9.52
CA SER A 128 -34.17 -0.73 -10.49
C SER A 128 -33.63 0.69 -10.75
N LYS A 129 -32.69 1.18 -9.99
CA LYS A 129 -31.94 2.39 -10.36
C LYS A 129 -30.74 2.00 -11.23
N PRO A 130 -30.69 2.42 -12.52
CA PRO A 130 -29.49 2.23 -13.32
C PRO A 130 -28.33 2.87 -12.54
N ARG A 131 -27.35 2.07 -12.08
CA ARG A 131 -26.08 2.59 -11.56
C ARG A 131 -25.45 3.36 -12.71
N LEU A 132 -25.61 4.67 -12.71
CA LEU A 132 -24.99 5.57 -13.67
C LEU A 132 -23.49 5.32 -13.58
N LYS A 133 -22.96 4.65 -14.61
CA LYS A 133 -21.54 4.33 -14.71
C LYS A 133 -20.77 5.64 -14.81
N VAL A 134 -20.08 6.01 -13.75
CA VAL A 134 -19.27 7.23 -13.69
C VAL A 134 -18.21 7.17 -14.78
N THR A 135 -18.08 8.25 -15.52
CA THR A 135 -17.17 8.41 -16.66
C THR A 135 -16.35 9.69 -16.54
N MET A 136 -15.34 9.84 -17.37
CA MET A 136 -14.57 11.07 -17.45
C MET A 136 -15.41 12.30 -17.81
N HIS A 137 -16.53 12.12 -18.52
CA HIS A 137 -17.42 13.22 -18.94
C HIS A 137 -18.23 13.82 -17.80
N ASP A 138 -18.35 13.12 -16.67
CA ASP A 138 -19.08 13.59 -15.48
C ASP A 138 -18.31 14.67 -14.70
N PHE A 139 -17.07 14.94 -15.11
CA PHE A 139 -16.19 15.90 -14.45
C PHE A 139 -15.78 17.05 -15.37
N GLU A 140 -15.64 18.21 -14.78
CA GLU A 140 -14.99 19.39 -15.34
C GLU A 140 -13.52 19.42 -14.84
N TYR A 141 -12.57 19.55 -15.75
CA TYR A 141 -11.15 19.56 -15.44
C TYR A 141 -10.68 20.99 -15.21
N LEU A 142 -10.12 21.29 -14.03
CA LEU A 142 -9.82 22.66 -13.64
C LEU A 142 -8.32 22.97 -13.67
N LYS A 143 -7.49 22.20 -12.98
CA LYS A 143 -6.04 22.45 -12.87
C LYS A 143 -5.27 21.14 -12.72
N LEU A 144 -4.07 21.10 -13.29
CA LEU A 144 -3.12 20.02 -13.05
C LEU A 144 -2.50 20.24 -11.67
N LEU A 145 -2.59 19.23 -10.78
CA LEU A 145 -2.03 19.28 -9.42
C LEU A 145 -0.65 18.62 -9.35
N GLY A 146 -0.42 17.61 -10.17
CA GLY A 146 0.84 16.89 -10.19
C GLY A 146 0.97 15.97 -11.41
N LYS A 147 2.21 15.60 -11.74
CA LYS A 147 2.54 14.71 -12.83
C LYS A 147 3.62 13.74 -12.36
N GLY A 148 3.39 12.45 -12.53
CA GLY A 148 4.32 11.39 -12.16
C GLY A 148 4.59 10.43 -13.33
N THR A 149 5.38 9.42 -13.04
CA THR A 149 5.79 8.39 -14.01
C THR A 149 4.60 7.66 -14.64
N PHE A 150 3.58 7.36 -13.84
CA PHE A 150 2.43 6.55 -14.26
C PHE A 150 1.26 7.37 -14.81
N GLY A 151 1.22 8.67 -14.50
CA GLY A 151 0.09 9.50 -14.90
C GLY A 151 0.08 10.91 -14.33
N LYS A 152 -1.12 11.46 -14.16
CA LYS A 152 -1.37 12.83 -13.73
C LYS A 152 -2.40 12.87 -12.61
N VAL A 153 -2.33 13.89 -11.77
CA VAL A 153 -3.36 14.23 -10.78
C VAL A 153 -3.97 15.58 -11.18
N ILE A 154 -5.28 15.64 -11.32
CA ILE A 154 -6.01 16.80 -11.80
C ILE A 154 -7.07 17.20 -10.78
N LEU A 155 -7.19 18.49 -10.47
CA LEU A 155 -8.33 19.05 -9.76
C LEU A 155 -9.53 19.03 -10.70
N VAL A 156 -10.59 18.34 -10.28
CA VAL A 156 -11.82 18.22 -11.04
C VAL A 156 -13.04 18.65 -10.21
N LYS A 157 -14.07 19.11 -10.92
CA LYS A 157 -15.39 19.37 -10.35
C LYS A 157 -16.39 18.37 -10.89
N GLU A 158 -17.07 17.66 -10.02
CA GLU A 158 -18.17 16.78 -10.41
C GLU A 158 -19.36 17.61 -10.85
N LYS A 159 -19.81 17.42 -12.09
CA LYS A 159 -20.88 18.26 -12.70
C LYS A 159 -22.22 18.11 -11.99
N ALA A 160 -22.54 16.88 -11.52
CA ALA A 160 -23.80 16.58 -10.88
C ALA A 160 -23.96 17.21 -9.49
N THR A 161 -22.88 17.27 -8.70
CA THR A 161 -22.91 17.74 -7.31
C THR A 161 -22.24 19.10 -7.10
N GLY A 162 -21.41 19.54 -8.05
CA GLY A 162 -20.59 20.73 -7.94
C GLY A 162 -19.41 20.60 -6.99
N LYS A 163 -19.16 19.41 -6.40
CA LYS A 163 -18.08 19.15 -5.45
C LYS A 163 -16.75 18.95 -6.17
N TYR A 164 -15.66 19.30 -5.47
CA TYR A 164 -14.29 19.22 -5.98
C TYR A 164 -13.58 17.96 -5.50
N TYR A 165 -12.78 17.36 -6.39
CA TYR A 165 -12.02 16.14 -6.13
C TYR A 165 -10.65 16.21 -6.79
N ALA A 166 -9.71 15.40 -6.32
CA ALA A 166 -8.47 15.09 -7.00
C ALA A 166 -8.63 13.81 -7.82
N MET A 167 -8.49 13.89 -9.13
CA MET A 167 -8.56 12.73 -10.02
C MET A 167 -7.15 12.30 -10.43
N LYS A 168 -6.72 11.13 -9.93
CA LYS A 168 -5.47 10.45 -10.33
C LYS A 168 -5.77 9.63 -11.58
N ILE A 169 -5.13 9.93 -12.68
CA ILE A 169 -5.31 9.29 -13.99
C ILE A 169 -4.02 8.56 -14.35
N LEU A 170 -4.06 7.24 -14.44
CA LEU A 170 -2.92 6.39 -14.74
C LEU A 170 -3.07 5.78 -16.15
N LYS A 171 -1.96 5.61 -16.86
CA LYS A 171 -1.93 4.94 -18.16
C LYS A 171 -1.77 3.42 -17.96
N LYS A 172 -2.72 2.62 -18.47
CA LYS A 172 -2.68 1.15 -18.37
C LYS A 172 -1.42 0.57 -19.00
N GLU A 173 -0.99 1.08 -20.15
CA GLU A 173 0.23 0.65 -20.82
C GLU A 173 1.48 0.77 -19.94
N VAL A 174 1.59 1.88 -19.17
CA VAL A 174 2.72 2.13 -18.29
C VAL A 174 2.67 1.23 -17.05
N ILE A 175 1.47 1.02 -16.52
CA ILE A 175 1.24 0.11 -15.37
C ILE A 175 1.65 -1.32 -15.74
N VAL A 176 1.25 -1.79 -16.92
CA VAL A 176 1.61 -3.14 -17.39
C VAL A 176 3.10 -3.23 -17.71
N ALA A 177 3.66 -2.24 -18.43
CA ALA A 177 5.08 -2.25 -18.79
C ALA A 177 6.04 -2.21 -17.59
N LYS A 178 5.58 -1.68 -16.45
CA LYS A 178 6.35 -1.60 -15.21
C LYS A 178 5.97 -2.67 -14.17
N ASP A 179 5.15 -3.66 -14.55
CA ASP A 179 4.65 -4.74 -13.69
C ASP A 179 3.92 -4.25 -12.41
N GLU A 180 3.21 -3.11 -12.52
CA GLU A 180 2.53 -2.44 -11.40
C GLU A 180 1.03 -2.77 -11.31
N VAL A 181 0.57 -3.78 -12.05
CA VAL A 181 -0.86 -4.16 -12.10
C VAL A 181 -1.38 -4.57 -10.72
N ALA A 182 -0.66 -5.48 -10.05
CA ALA A 182 -1.04 -5.99 -8.75
C ALA A 182 -1.02 -4.89 -7.67
N HIS A 183 -0.02 -4.01 -7.68
CA HIS A 183 0.07 -2.87 -6.77
C HIS A 183 -1.10 -1.91 -6.96
N THR A 184 -1.45 -1.59 -8.22
CA THR A 184 -2.55 -0.68 -8.53
C THR A 184 -3.92 -1.25 -8.11
N LEU A 185 -4.15 -2.55 -8.30
CA LEU A 185 -5.37 -3.22 -7.83
C LEU A 185 -5.45 -3.26 -6.30
N THR A 186 -4.31 -3.47 -5.64
CA THR A 186 -4.24 -3.45 -4.18
C THR A 186 -4.48 -2.05 -3.62
N GLU A 187 -3.86 -1.02 -4.19
CA GLU A 187 -4.12 0.38 -3.84
C GLU A 187 -5.63 0.67 -3.93
N ASN A 188 -6.26 0.25 -5.04
CA ASN A 188 -7.69 0.42 -5.23
C ASN A 188 -8.52 -0.27 -4.13
N ARG A 189 -8.20 -1.54 -3.82
CA ARG A 189 -8.90 -2.32 -2.78
C ARG A 189 -8.75 -1.69 -1.40
N VAL A 190 -7.55 -1.26 -1.03
CA VAL A 190 -7.28 -0.59 0.25
C VAL A 190 -8.08 0.70 0.34
N LEU A 191 -8.05 1.54 -0.69
CA LEU A 191 -8.80 2.81 -0.73
C LEU A 191 -10.31 2.60 -0.64
N GLN A 192 -10.87 1.58 -1.31
CA GLN A 192 -12.30 1.25 -1.24
C GLN A 192 -12.74 0.86 0.17
N ASN A 193 -11.89 0.13 0.91
CA ASN A 193 -12.23 -0.47 2.19
C ASN A 193 -11.75 0.33 3.41
N SER A 194 -11.07 1.46 3.19
CA SER A 194 -10.51 2.27 4.27
C SER A 194 -11.37 3.52 4.52
N LYS A 195 -11.76 3.71 5.79
CA LYS A 195 -12.47 4.89 6.27
C LYS A 195 -11.80 5.39 7.53
N HIS A 196 -10.92 6.37 7.40
CA HIS A 196 -10.21 6.95 8.52
C HIS A 196 -10.06 8.47 8.31
N PRO A 197 -10.16 9.31 9.36
CA PRO A 197 -10.11 10.77 9.22
C PRO A 197 -8.82 11.32 8.60
N PHE A 198 -7.72 10.56 8.64
CA PHE A 198 -6.42 10.95 8.10
C PHE A 198 -5.98 10.11 6.89
N LEU A 199 -6.87 9.31 6.31
CA LEU A 199 -6.66 8.67 5.02
C LEU A 199 -7.54 9.35 3.97
N THR A 200 -6.98 9.60 2.80
CA THR A 200 -7.70 10.22 1.68
C THR A 200 -8.84 9.31 1.22
N GLY A 201 -10.07 9.80 1.30
CA GLY A 201 -11.26 9.06 0.91
C GLY A 201 -11.37 8.86 -0.60
N LEU A 202 -11.64 7.62 -1.04
CA LEU A 202 -11.96 7.30 -2.43
C LEU A 202 -13.46 7.51 -2.66
N LYS A 203 -13.81 8.38 -3.61
CA LYS A 203 -15.21 8.59 -4.03
C LYS A 203 -15.60 7.65 -5.16
N TYR A 204 -14.77 7.57 -6.20
CA TYR A 204 -14.96 6.69 -7.35
C TYR A 204 -13.63 6.10 -7.80
N SER A 205 -13.68 4.87 -8.31
CA SER A 205 -12.67 4.39 -9.24
C SER A 205 -13.37 3.84 -10.49
N PHE A 206 -12.83 4.13 -11.66
CA PHE A 206 -13.33 3.63 -12.93
C PHE A 206 -12.22 3.52 -13.95
N GLN A 207 -12.47 2.75 -15.00
CA GLN A 207 -11.50 2.56 -16.06
C GLN A 207 -12.09 2.93 -17.41
N THR A 208 -11.24 3.50 -18.26
CA THR A 208 -11.47 3.66 -19.70
C THR A 208 -10.73 2.56 -20.45
N HIS A 209 -10.74 2.61 -21.76
CA HIS A 209 -9.98 1.70 -22.61
C HIS A 209 -8.47 1.72 -22.26
N ASP A 210 -7.88 2.89 -22.05
CA ASP A 210 -6.44 3.11 -21.87
C ASP A 210 -6.02 3.65 -20.50
N ARG A 211 -6.99 3.97 -19.61
CA ARG A 211 -6.72 4.65 -18.33
C ARG A 211 -7.39 3.96 -17.16
N LEU A 212 -6.77 4.14 -15.98
CA LEU A 212 -7.35 3.90 -14.66
C LEU A 212 -7.52 5.25 -13.97
N CYS A 213 -8.71 5.50 -13.41
CA CYS A 213 -9.05 6.76 -12.76
C CYS A 213 -9.48 6.53 -11.33
N PHE A 214 -8.83 7.23 -10.39
CA PHE A 214 -9.22 7.32 -8.99
C PHE A 214 -9.70 8.74 -8.71
N VAL A 215 -10.92 8.89 -8.25
CA VAL A 215 -11.49 10.18 -7.83
C VAL A 215 -11.50 10.21 -6.31
N MET A 216 -10.64 11.03 -5.74
CA MET A 216 -10.36 11.08 -4.32
C MET A 216 -10.71 12.46 -3.74
N GLU A 217 -10.86 12.50 -2.44
CA GLU A 217 -10.93 13.75 -1.67
C GLU A 217 -9.80 14.71 -2.07
N TYR A 218 -10.15 15.97 -2.26
CA TYR A 218 -9.17 17.02 -2.57
C TYR A 218 -8.75 17.74 -1.31
N ALA A 219 -7.48 17.62 -0.96
CA ALA A 219 -6.84 18.34 0.12
C ALA A 219 -6.12 19.59 -0.43
N ASN A 220 -6.73 20.76 -0.28
CA ASN A 220 -6.22 22.02 -0.86
C ASN A 220 -5.09 22.68 -0.04
N GLY A 221 -4.69 22.08 1.09
CA GLY A 221 -3.57 22.54 1.92
C GLY A 221 -2.19 22.27 1.34
N GLY A 222 -2.09 21.48 0.26
CA GLY A 222 -0.84 21.08 -0.39
C GLY A 222 -0.09 19.97 0.35
N GLU A 223 1.08 19.65 -0.15
CA GLU A 223 1.94 18.61 0.40
C GLU A 223 2.73 19.09 1.62
N LEU A 224 2.99 18.20 2.58
CA LEU A 224 3.84 18.47 3.74
C LEU A 224 5.22 19.03 3.32
N PHE A 225 5.79 18.45 2.28
CA PHE A 225 7.09 18.86 1.74
C PHE A 225 7.08 20.29 1.22
N PHE A 226 5.99 20.76 0.62
CA PHE A 226 5.86 22.17 0.19
C PHE A 226 6.01 23.14 1.37
N HIS A 227 5.36 22.84 2.49
CA HIS A 227 5.45 23.64 3.71
C HIS A 227 6.83 23.53 4.35
N LEU A 228 7.39 22.34 4.38
CA LEU A 228 8.70 22.10 4.98
C LEU A 228 9.84 22.77 4.19
N SER A 229 9.77 22.76 2.85
CA SER A 229 10.77 23.47 2.02
C SER A 229 10.77 24.98 2.25
N ARG A 230 9.61 25.58 2.58
CA ARG A 230 9.46 26.99 2.90
C ARG A 230 9.90 27.32 4.33
N ASP A 231 9.38 26.55 5.31
CA ASP A 231 9.54 26.81 6.73
C ASP A 231 10.87 26.26 7.28
N ARG A 232 11.54 25.40 6.53
CA ARG A 232 12.82 24.71 6.81
C ARG A 232 12.72 23.68 7.92
N VAL A 233 12.18 24.02 9.06
CA VAL A 233 12.05 23.19 10.26
C VAL A 233 10.72 23.50 10.93
N PHE A 234 10.02 22.48 11.39
CA PHE A 234 8.83 22.63 12.21
C PHE A 234 9.18 22.58 13.69
N SER A 235 8.39 23.23 14.53
CA SER A 235 8.48 23.05 15.98
C SER A 235 8.14 21.61 16.37
N GLU A 236 8.66 21.14 17.51
CA GLU A 236 8.34 19.81 18.03
C GLU A 236 6.84 19.62 18.25
N GLU A 237 6.12 20.67 18.71
CA GLU A 237 4.68 20.67 18.86
C GLU A 237 3.95 20.44 17.52
N ARG A 238 4.40 21.11 16.46
CA ARG A 238 3.84 20.93 15.12
C ARG A 238 4.13 19.54 14.57
N ALA A 239 5.35 19.04 14.77
CA ALA A 239 5.74 17.68 14.39
C ALA A 239 4.97 16.63 15.19
N GLN A 240 4.73 16.86 16.50
CA GLN A 240 3.93 15.99 17.35
C GLN A 240 2.49 15.89 16.83
N PHE A 241 1.87 17.00 16.47
CA PHE A 241 0.51 17.02 15.93
C PHE A 241 0.40 16.17 14.65
N TYR A 242 1.26 16.41 13.65
CA TYR A 242 1.24 15.63 12.42
C TYR A 242 1.64 14.18 12.65
N GLY A 243 2.63 13.92 13.52
CA GLY A 243 3.03 12.59 13.91
C GLY A 243 1.87 11.81 14.53
N ALA A 244 1.08 12.43 15.39
CA ALA A 244 -0.09 11.80 16.00
C ALA A 244 -1.16 11.41 14.96
N GLU A 245 -1.43 12.28 13.97
CA GLU A 245 -2.36 11.96 12.87
C GLU A 245 -1.87 10.78 12.02
N ILE A 246 -0.55 10.73 11.71
CA ILE A 246 0.06 9.62 10.96
C ILE A 246 0.02 8.33 11.78
N VAL A 247 0.38 8.35 13.07
CA VAL A 247 0.31 7.18 13.96
C VAL A 247 -1.10 6.63 14.03
N SER A 248 -2.11 7.50 14.17
CA SER A 248 -3.53 7.10 14.18
C SER A 248 -3.95 6.42 12.89
N ALA A 249 -3.48 6.92 11.73
CA ALA A 249 -3.77 6.30 10.42
C ALA A 249 -3.06 4.95 10.24
N LEU A 250 -1.80 4.83 10.68
CA LEU A 250 -1.04 3.59 10.60
C LEU A 250 -1.62 2.53 11.55
N ASP A 251 -2.02 2.90 12.77
CA ASP A 251 -2.72 2.00 13.70
C ASP A 251 -3.96 1.38 13.05
N TYR A 252 -4.81 2.20 12.42
CA TYR A 252 -5.98 1.74 11.69
C TYR A 252 -5.63 0.78 10.56
N LEU A 253 -4.61 1.10 9.75
CA LEU A 253 -4.18 0.24 8.65
C LEU A 253 -3.63 -1.09 9.17
N HIS A 254 -2.86 -1.07 10.25
CA HIS A 254 -2.24 -2.27 10.83
C HIS A 254 -3.25 -3.14 11.58
N SER A 255 -4.08 -2.55 12.44
CA SER A 255 -4.95 -3.29 13.37
C SER A 255 -6.26 -3.73 12.72
N GLU A 256 -6.93 -2.82 11.97
CA GLU A 256 -8.25 -3.10 11.40
C GLU A 256 -8.21 -3.61 9.96
N LYS A 257 -7.26 -3.12 9.16
CA LYS A 257 -7.16 -3.52 7.75
C LYS A 257 -6.09 -4.56 7.51
N ASN A 258 -5.21 -4.74 8.49
CA ASN A 258 -4.09 -5.67 8.40
C ASN A 258 -3.21 -5.36 7.17
N VAL A 259 -2.95 -4.07 6.90
CA VAL A 259 -2.22 -3.54 5.75
C VAL A 259 -0.99 -2.79 6.23
N VAL A 260 0.16 -3.06 5.61
CA VAL A 260 1.40 -2.27 5.76
C VAL A 260 1.43 -1.23 4.64
N TYR A 261 1.62 0.04 4.98
CA TYR A 261 1.51 1.16 4.04
C TYR A 261 2.64 1.21 3.00
N ARG A 262 3.88 0.89 3.39
CA ARG A 262 5.10 0.72 2.56
C ARG A 262 5.52 1.88 1.65
N ASP A 263 4.79 2.95 1.57
CA ASP A 263 5.09 4.06 0.65
C ASP A 263 6.29 4.91 1.10
N LEU A 264 6.81 4.57 2.27
CA LEU A 264 8.02 5.14 2.84
C LEU A 264 9.17 4.20 2.53
N LYS A 265 9.92 4.49 1.45
CA LYS A 265 11.03 3.68 0.93
C LYS A 265 11.96 3.18 2.02
N VAL A 266 12.05 1.87 2.19
CA VAL A 266 13.01 1.19 3.07
C VAL A 266 13.83 0.17 2.28
N LEU A 267 15.07 0.06 2.70
CA LEU A 267 16.10 -0.78 2.16
C LEU A 267 16.00 -2.18 2.76
N GLU A 268 16.18 -3.15 1.87
CA GLU A 268 16.46 -4.57 2.13
C GLU A 268 15.34 -5.47 2.68
N ASP A 269 15.21 -6.50 1.94
CA ASP A 269 14.44 -7.70 1.96
C ASP A 269 14.75 -8.62 3.13
N ASN A 270 14.02 -8.49 4.22
CA ASN A 270 13.72 -9.64 5.08
C ASN A 270 12.61 -9.23 6.04
N ASP A 271 11.47 -9.93 5.95
CA ASP A 271 10.32 -9.77 6.85
C ASP A 271 9.79 -8.32 6.91
N TYR A 272 9.19 -7.85 5.81
CA TYR A 272 8.51 -6.56 5.71
C TYR A 272 7.21 -6.54 6.55
N GLY A 273 7.40 -6.58 7.86
CA GLY A 273 6.33 -6.37 8.80
C GLY A 273 5.97 -4.90 8.98
N ARG A 274 5.01 -4.64 9.85
CA ARG A 274 4.53 -3.30 10.24
C ARG A 274 5.65 -2.33 10.66
N ALA A 275 6.76 -2.86 11.15
CA ALA A 275 7.95 -2.10 11.55
C ALA A 275 8.54 -1.21 10.45
N VAL A 276 8.26 -1.49 9.18
CA VAL A 276 8.68 -0.66 8.04
C VAL A 276 8.01 0.70 8.07
N ASP A 277 6.72 0.76 8.39
CA ASP A 277 5.99 2.02 8.45
C ASP A 277 6.46 2.89 9.61
N TRP A 278 6.90 2.29 10.72
CA TRP A 278 7.50 3.04 11.83
C TRP A 278 8.87 3.63 11.50
N TRP A 279 9.68 2.95 10.71
CA TRP A 279 10.89 3.56 10.14
C TRP A 279 10.55 4.77 9.29
N GLY A 280 9.59 4.62 8.38
CA GLY A 280 9.14 5.71 7.53
C GLY A 280 8.58 6.89 8.32
N LEU A 281 7.79 6.66 9.36
CA LEU A 281 7.38 7.71 10.30
C LEU A 281 8.60 8.41 10.90
N GLY A 282 9.62 7.65 11.31
CA GLY A 282 10.89 8.18 11.82
C GLY A 282 11.59 9.11 10.83
N VAL A 283 11.65 8.73 9.55
CA VAL A 283 12.24 9.55 8.48
C VAL A 283 11.47 10.87 8.30
N VAL A 284 10.13 10.80 8.20
CA VAL A 284 9.28 11.99 8.02
C VAL A 284 9.37 12.91 9.24
N MET A 285 9.30 12.38 10.45
CA MET A 285 9.42 13.18 11.68
C MET A 285 10.82 13.78 11.85
N TYR A 286 11.87 13.04 11.48
CA TYR A 286 13.22 13.57 11.48
C TYR A 286 13.34 14.76 10.51
N GLU A 287 12.80 14.63 9.31
CA GLU A 287 12.82 15.70 8.31
C GLU A 287 12.04 16.93 8.81
N MET A 288 10.86 16.74 9.41
CA MET A 288 10.09 17.82 10.00
C MET A 288 10.86 18.60 11.08
N MET A 289 11.53 17.89 12.00
CA MET A 289 12.18 18.52 13.18
C MET A 289 13.65 18.90 12.94
N CYS A 290 14.32 18.28 11.96
CA CYS A 290 15.74 18.53 11.67
C CYS A 290 15.97 19.29 10.35
N GLY A 291 14.94 19.42 9.49
CA GLY A 291 15.00 20.16 8.22
C GLY A 291 15.80 19.46 7.11
N ARG A 292 16.14 18.20 7.30
CA ARG A 292 16.88 17.36 6.35
C ARG A 292 16.55 15.90 6.59
N LEU A 293 16.83 15.06 5.59
CA LEU A 293 16.73 13.60 5.76
C LEU A 293 17.78 13.07 6.74
N PRO A 294 17.48 12.00 7.50
CA PRO A 294 18.43 11.38 8.41
C PRO A 294 19.66 10.81 7.67
N PHE A 295 19.44 10.26 6.48
CA PHE A 295 20.45 9.76 5.57
C PHE A 295 20.18 10.30 4.17
N TYR A 296 21.22 10.76 3.48
CA TYR A 296 21.11 11.26 2.12
C TYR A 296 22.40 11.05 1.33
N ASN A 297 22.26 10.47 0.16
CA ASN A 297 23.29 10.44 -0.88
C ASN A 297 22.63 10.37 -2.25
N GLN A 298 23.23 10.98 -3.27
CA GLN A 298 22.75 10.87 -4.66
C GLN A 298 23.01 9.48 -5.25
N ASP A 299 24.04 8.80 -4.78
CA ASP A 299 24.38 7.43 -5.13
C ASP A 299 23.60 6.48 -4.22
N HIS A 300 22.79 5.62 -4.81
CA HIS A 300 21.94 4.69 -4.07
C HIS A 300 22.75 3.69 -3.24
N GLU A 301 23.85 3.15 -3.76
CA GLU A 301 24.69 2.19 -3.02
C GLU A 301 25.27 2.85 -1.76
N LYS A 302 25.79 4.06 -1.91
CA LYS A 302 26.30 4.84 -0.77
C LYS A 302 25.21 5.25 0.21
N LEU A 303 23.99 5.52 -0.28
CA LEU A 303 22.86 5.78 0.60
C LEU A 303 22.54 4.55 1.45
N PHE A 304 22.61 3.36 0.86
CA PHE A 304 22.42 2.10 1.57
C PHE A 304 23.51 1.88 2.64
N GLU A 305 24.77 2.12 2.29
CA GLU A 305 25.87 2.06 3.26
C GLU A 305 25.65 3.03 4.44
N LEU A 306 25.26 4.28 4.16
CA LEU A 306 24.97 5.27 5.20
C LEU A 306 23.82 4.80 6.13
N ILE A 307 22.75 4.23 5.58
CA ILE A 307 21.64 3.73 6.39
C ILE A 307 22.09 2.56 7.26
N LEU A 308 22.92 1.64 6.74
CA LEU A 308 23.37 0.47 7.48
C LEU A 308 24.44 0.79 8.53
N MET A 309 25.35 1.71 8.22
CA MET A 309 26.58 1.90 9.00
C MET A 309 26.61 3.17 9.84
N ASP A 310 26.01 4.27 9.35
CA ASP A 310 26.12 5.57 10.03
C ASP A 310 25.17 5.69 11.22
N GLU A 311 25.62 6.47 12.22
CA GLU A 311 24.79 6.88 13.34
C GLU A 311 23.95 8.11 12.98
N ILE A 312 22.76 8.19 13.57
CA ILE A 312 21.85 9.33 13.37
C ILE A 312 22.40 10.53 14.13
N ARG A 313 22.53 11.67 13.43
CA ARG A 313 23.02 12.92 13.99
C ARG A 313 21.89 13.88 14.28
N PHE A 314 21.70 14.26 15.53
CA PHE A 314 20.67 15.18 15.96
C PHE A 314 21.19 16.61 16.14
N PRO A 315 20.40 17.65 15.76
CA PRO A 315 20.69 19.03 16.15
C PRO A 315 20.73 19.19 17.67
N ARG A 316 21.53 20.13 18.15
CA ARG A 316 21.61 20.43 19.61
C ARG A 316 20.31 21.01 20.16
N THR A 317 19.53 21.66 19.32
CA THR A 317 18.23 22.31 19.63
C THR A 317 17.09 21.32 19.83
N LEU A 318 17.25 20.06 19.41
CA LEU A 318 16.21 19.05 19.52
C LEU A 318 16.10 18.56 20.97
N GLY A 319 14.87 18.49 21.49
CA GLY A 319 14.56 18.01 22.84
C GLY A 319 14.90 16.54 23.09
N PRO A 320 15.02 16.11 24.35
CA PRO A 320 15.39 14.74 24.68
C PRO A 320 14.30 13.73 24.28
N GLU A 321 13.01 14.08 24.41
CA GLU A 321 11.88 13.22 24.02
C GLU A 321 11.83 13.01 22.50
N ALA A 322 12.06 14.08 21.73
CA ALA A 322 12.14 13.99 20.27
C ALA A 322 13.32 13.14 19.81
N LYS A 323 14.50 13.31 20.42
CA LYS A 323 15.68 12.45 20.17
C LYS A 323 15.40 10.99 20.49
N SER A 324 14.74 10.72 21.63
CA SER A 324 14.37 9.37 22.05
C SER A 324 13.42 8.72 21.03
N LEU A 325 12.37 9.42 20.63
CA LEU A 325 11.41 8.93 19.64
C LEU A 325 12.09 8.58 18.32
N LEU A 326 12.86 9.54 17.77
CA LEU A 326 13.56 9.36 16.50
C LEU A 326 14.59 8.24 16.55
N SER A 327 15.34 8.09 17.65
CA SER A 327 16.27 6.99 17.85
C SER A 327 15.56 5.64 17.91
N GLY A 328 14.38 5.57 18.52
CA GLY A 328 13.55 4.38 18.57
C GLY A 328 12.95 4.00 17.21
N LEU A 329 12.37 4.96 16.50
CA LEU A 329 11.75 4.74 15.17
C LEU A 329 12.80 4.42 14.08
N LEU A 330 13.97 5.05 14.14
CA LEU A 330 15.08 4.86 13.19
C LEU A 330 16.08 3.79 13.65
N GLN A 331 15.65 2.87 14.51
CA GLN A 331 16.43 1.70 14.87
C GLN A 331 16.54 0.77 13.64
N LYS A 332 17.77 0.39 13.29
CA LYS A 332 18.06 -0.40 12.08
C LYS A 332 17.46 -1.80 12.15
N ASP A 333 17.63 -2.48 13.28
CA ASP A 333 16.97 -3.76 13.52
C ASP A 333 15.45 -3.57 13.71
N PRO A 334 14.59 -4.11 12.83
CA PRO A 334 13.16 -3.96 12.93
C PRO A 334 12.57 -4.57 14.22
N LYS A 335 13.23 -5.56 14.81
CA LYS A 335 12.79 -6.19 16.07
C LYS A 335 13.08 -5.31 17.29
N GLN A 336 14.06 -4.41 17.20
CA GLN A 336 14.42 -3.45 18.26
C GLN A 336 13.78 -2.07 18.01
N ARG A 337 13.14 -1.90 16.86
CA ARG A 337 12.51 -0.64 16.48
C ARG A 337 11.27 -0.38 17.31
N LEU A 338 11.06 0.86 17.72
CA LEU A 338 9.84 1.29 18.38
C LEU A 338 8.63 1.01 17.48
N GLY A 339 7.63 0.29 17.98
CA GLY A 339 6.51 -0.24 17.22
C GLY A 339 6.81 -1.53 16.45
N GLY A 340 8.04 -2.07 16.52
CA GLY A 340 8.41 -3.34 15.86
C GLY A 340 7.97 -4.59 16.60
N GLY A 341 7.51 -4.45 17.83
CA GLY A 341 7.01 -5.53 18.69
C GLY A 341 5.53 -5.84 18.47
N PRO A 342 4.96 -6.75 19.27
CA PRO A 342 3.56 -7.16 19.18
C PRO A 342 2.57 -6.03 19.53
N ASP A 343 3.00 -5.05 20.32
CA ASP A 343 2.17 -3.90 20.71
C ASP A 343 2.05 -2.83 19.61
N ASP A 344 2.89 -2.91 18.57
CA ASP A 344 2.81 -2.12 17.33
C ASP A 344 2.58 -0.61 17.62
N ALA A 345 1.53 -0.02 17.07
CA ALA A 345 1.18 1.39 17.27
C ALA A 345 1.06 1.82 18.74
N LYS A 346 0.61 0.94 19.63
CA LYS A 346 0.44 1.25 21.06
C LYS A 346 1.77 1.63 21.73
N GLU A 347 2.85 0.96 21.35
CA GLU A 347 4.19 1.29 21.84
C GLU A 347 4.61 2.70 21.43
N VAL A 348 4.33 3.08 20.18
CA VAL A 348 4.61 4.42 19.66
C VAL A 348 3.73 5.46 20.35
N MET A 349 2.43 5.18 20.52
CA MET A 349 1.45 6.07 21.16
C MET A 349 1.79 6.36 22.62
N GLN A 350 2.41 5.41 23.33
CA GLN A 350 2.81 5.53 24.74
C GLN A 350 4.15 6.24 24.93
N HIS A 351 4.89 6.53 23.85
CA HIS A 351 6.18 7.18 23.95
C HIS A 351 6.04 8.60 24.52
N LYS A 352 6.99 9.02 25.37
CA LYS A 352 6.97 10.31 26.07
C LYS A 352 6.82 11.53 25.16
N PHE A 353 7.29 11.44 23.93
CA PHE A 353 7.09 12.51 22.94
C PHE A 353 5.62 12.81 22.66
N PHE A 354 4.75 11.82 22.77
CA PHE A 354 3.30 11.98 22.61
C PHE A 354 2.56 12.17 23.95
N ALA A 355 3.30 12.46 25.03
CA ALA A 355 2.66 12.71 26.33
C ALA A 355 1.67 13.90 26.21
N GLY A 356 0.47 13.72 26.77
CA GLY A 356 -0.61 14.71 26.70
C GLY A 356 -1.46 14.66 25.43
N ILE A 357 -1.17 13.78 24.49
CA ILE A 357 -2.03 13.51 23.31
C ILE A 357 -3.16 12.57 23.75
N GLU A 358 -4.40 13.04 23.65
CA GLU A 358 -5.59 12.20 23.77
C GLU A 358 -5.95 11.62 22.39
N TRP A 359 -5.67 10.34 22.16
CA TRP A 359 -5.77 9.69 20.85
C TRP A 359 -7.19 9.69 20.29
N GLN A 360 -8.21 9.64 21.16
CA GLN A 360 -9.60 9.74 20.72
C GLN A 360 -9.91 11.14 20.17
N ASP A 361 -9.31 12.18 20.75
CA ASP A 361 -9.47 13.57 20.27
C ASP A 361 -8.69 13.80 18.97
N VAL A 362 -7.55 13.09 18.77
CA VAL A 362 -6.87 13.03 17.46
C VAL A 362 -7.82 12.47 16.42
N TYR A 363 -8.34 11.25 16.65
CA TYR A 363 -9.25 10.59 15.72
C TYR A 363 -10.49 11.42 15.39
N GLN A 364 -11.04 12.10 16.37
CA GLN A 364 -12.22 12.97 16.21
C GLN A 364 -11.89 14.36 15.66
N LYS A 365 -10.62 14.64 15.32
CA LYS A 365 -10.15 15.96 14.84
C LYS A 365 -10.47 17.12 15.79
N LYS A 366 -10.45 16.89 17.10
CA LYS A 366 -10.72 17.90 18.12
C LYS A 366 -9.50 18.74 18.52
N LEU A 367 -8.29 18.23 18.24
CA LEU A 367 -7.08 18.98 18.50
C LEU A 367 -7.02 20.23 17.64
N VAL A 368 -6.58 21.33 18.23
CA VAL A 368 -6.37 22.57 17.48
C VAL A 368 -5.11 22.44 16.63
N PRO A 369 -5.20 22.51 15.29
CA PRO A 369 -4.00 22.38 14.46
C PRO A 369 -3.07 23.57 14.66
N PRO A 370 -1.76 23.35 14.85
CA PRO A 370 -0.76 24.42 15.04
C PRO A 370 -0.54 25.27 13.78
N PHE A 371 -1.01 24.78 12.64
CA PHE A 371 -0.96 25.48 11.36
C PHE A 371 -2.24 25.21 10.56
N LYS A 372 -2.84 26.28 10.04
CA LYS A 372 -3.96 26.21 9.09
C LYS A 372 -3.54 26.81 7.76
N PRO A 373 -3.61 26.04 6.64
CA PRO A 373 -3.36 26.58 5.32
C PRO A 373 -4.32 27.74 5.02
N GLN A 374 -3.76 28.86 4.53
CA GLN A 374 -4.56 30.01 4.16
C GLN A 374 -5.04 29.90 2.72
N VAL A 375 -6.12 29.16 2.52
CA VAL A 375 -6.77 29.02 1.22
C VAL A 375 -7.93 30.01 1.10
N THR A 376 -8.07 30.62 -0.08
CA THR A 376 -9.11 31.64 -0.33
C THR A 376 -10.37 31.05 -0.97
N SER A 377 -10.27 29.85 -1.53
CA SER A 377 -11.39 29.15 -2.14
C SER A 377 -11.12 27.64 -2.14
N GLU A 378 -12.16 26.84 -2.41
CA GLU A 378 -12.03 25.39 -2.59
C GLU A 378 -11.14 25.02 -3.78
N THR A 379 -10.95 25.90 -4.76
CA THR A 379 -10.10 25.70 -5.94
C THR A 379 -8.74 26.38 -5.83
N ASP A 380 -8.41 26.94 -4.66
CA ASP A 380 -7.13 27.58 -4.44
C ASP A 380 -5.99 26.53 -4.46
N THR A 381 -5.04 26.71 -5.37
CA THR A 381 -3.91 25.81 -5.57
C THR A 381 -2.57 26.43 -5.21
N ARG A 382 -2.55 27.49 -4.37
CA ARG A 382 -1.33 28.20 -3.98
C ARG A 382 -0.25 27.35 -3.32
N TYR A 383 -0.64 26.20 -2.74
CA TYR A 383 0.25 25.24 -2.09
C TYR A 383 0.65 24.08 -2.99
N PHE A 384 0.37 24.17 -4.29
CA PHE A 384 0.84 23.26 -5.30
C PHE A 384 1.85 23.94 -6.21
N ASP A 385 2.78 23.18 -6.77
CA ASP A 385 3.82 23.74 -7.62
C ASP A 385 3.23 24.43 -8.86
N VAL A 386 3.70 25.66 -9.09
CA VAL A 386 3.30 26.50 -10.24
C VAL A 386 3.69 25.83 -11.56
N GLU A 387 4.76 25.01 -11.56
CA GLU A 387 5.16 24.24 -12.73
C GLU A 387 4.03 23.34 -13.22
N PHE A 388 3.22 22.77 -12.32
CA PHE A 388 2.05 21.97 -12.68
C PHE A 388 0.81 22.82 -12.87
N THR A 389 0.48 23.67 -11.90
CA THR A 389 -0.80 24.43 -11.90
C THR A 389 -0.92 25.46 -13.01
N GLY A 390 0.20 25.89 -13.58
CA GLY A 390 0.27 26.78 -14.74
C GLY A 390 0.17 26.08 -16.11
N GLN A 391 0.21 24.73 -16.15
CA GLN A 391 0.12 24.00 -17.41
C GLN A 391 -1.33 23.85 -17.89
N THR A 392 -1.50 23.90 -19.21
CA THR A 392 -2.78 23.54 -19.85
C THR A 392 -3.04 22.05 -19.67
N ILE A 393 -4.26 21.71 -19.25
CA ILE A 393 -4.66 20.31 -19.10
C ILE A 393 -4.87 19.72 -20.51
N THR A 394 -3.90 18.94 -20.96
CA THR A 394 -4.06 18.11 -22.16
C THR A 394 -4.34 16.69 -21.71
N ILE A 395 -5.60 16.26 -21.82
CA ILE A 395 -5.95 14.83 -21.80
C ILE A 395 -5.79 14.39 -23.25
N THR A 396 -4.71 13.70 -23.56
CA THR A 396 -4.50 13.13 -24.91
C THR A 396 -5.71 12.25 -25.23
N PRO A 397 -6.44 12.48 -26.34
CA PRO A 397 -7.49 11.57 -26.76
C PRO A 397 -6.95 10.15 -26.88
N PRO A 398 -7.77 9.11 -26.64
CA PRO A 398 -7.33 7.74 -26.87
C PRO A 398 -6.98 7.57 -28.35
N GLY A 399 -5.69 7.29 -28.62
CA GLY A 399 -5.19 6.73 -29.88
C GLY A 399 -5.47 7.48 -31.15
N GLN A 400 -4.72 8.54 -31.42
CA GLN A 400 -4.31 8.95 -32.78
C GLN A 400 -2.78 8.93 -32.86
N ASP A 401 -2.14 7.85 -32.48
CA ASP A 401 -0.79 7.55 -32.93
C ASP A 401 -0.92 6.67 -34.19
N GLU A 402 -0.97 7.34 -35.36
CA GLU A 402 -1.06 6.74 -36.70
C GLU A 402 0.16 5.90 -37.09
N ASN A 403 1.11 5.62 -36.15
CA ASN A 403 2.35 4.88 -36.42
C ASN A 403 2.53 3.60 -35.63
N MET A 404 1.48 3.05 -35.01
CA MET A 404 1.50 1.69 -34.45
C MET A 404 0.43 0.83 -35.13
N GLU A 405 0.73 0.44 -36.37
CA GLU A 405 0.09 -0.71 -37.02
C GLU A 405 0.37 -1.96 -36.19
N SER A 406 -0.71 -2.70 -35.92
CA SER A 406 -0.74 -4.09 -35.45
C SER A 406 -0.35 -4.39 -33.99
N PHE A 407 -1.10 -3.85 -33.03
CA PHE A 407 -1.40 -4.64 -31.83
C PHE A 407 -2.92 -4.86 -31.73
N ASP A 408 -3.28 -6.12 -31.85
CA ASP A 408 -4.61 -6.68 -31.80
C ASP A 408 -5.49 -5.97 -30.76
N SER A 409 -6.57 -5.33 -31.19
CA SER A 409 -7.48 -4.52 -30.36
C SER A 409 -8.18 -5.32 -29.24
N ASP A 410 -8.10 -6.66 -29.28
CA ASP A 410 -8.73 -7.57 -28.33
C ASP A 410 -7.85 -7.94 -27.11
N ARG A 411 -6.61 -7.48 -27.02
CA ARG A 411 -5.66 -7.87 -25.95
C ARG A 411 -5.29 -6.77 -24.96
N ARG A 412 -6.06 -5.68 -24.86
CA ARG A 412 -5.74 -4.66 -23.84
C ARG A 412 -6.21 -5.08 -22.47
N PRO A 413 -5.36 -4.98 -21.42
CA PRO A 413 -5.67 -5.54 -20.12
C PRO A 413 -6.91 -4.86 -19.52
N HIS A 414 -7.93 -5.64 -19.28
CA HIS A 414 -9.04 -5.26 -18.43
C HIS A 414 -8.62 -5.46 -16.98
N PHE A 415 -8.89 -4.48 -16.12
CA PHE A 415 -8.65 -4.57 -14.68
C PHE A 415 -9.95 -4.99 -13.99
N PRO A 416 -10.12 -6.29 -13.67
CA PRO A 416 -11.34 -6.76 -13.04
C PRO A 416 -11.54 -6.12 -11.67
N GLN A 417 -12.80 -5.89 -11.28
CA GLN A 417 -13.19 -5.30 -9.99
C GLN A 417 -12.58 -3.91 -9.68
N PHE A 418 -12.02 -3.22 -10.67
CA PHE A 418 -11.45 -1.89 -10.46
C PHE A 418 -12.51 -0.81 -10.20
N SER A 419 -13.68 -0.92 -10.83
CA SER A 419 -14.73 0.12 -10.76
C SER A 419 -15.46 0.10 -9.41
N TYR A 420 -15.54 1.27 -8.75
CA TYR A 420 -16.15 1.48 -7.44
C TYR A 420 -16.86 2.83 -7.38
N SER A 421 -17.94 2.89 -6.61
CA SER A 421 -18.63 4.12 -6.25
C SER A 421 -18.97 4.06 -4.76
N ALA A 422 -18.47 5.02 -3.99
CA ALA A 422 -18.89 5.15 -2.61
C ALA A 422 -20.37 5.51 -2.59
N SER A 423 -21.23 4.59 -2.09
CA SER A 423 -22.65 4.87 -1.85
C SER A 423 -22.75 6.07 -0.92
N GLY A 424 -23.39 7.14 -1.39
CA GLY A 424 -23.53 8.36 -0.62
C GLY A 424 -24.35 8.12 0.64
N THR A 425 -23.72 8.34 1.80
CA THR A 425 -24.42 8.91 2.93
C THR A 425 -24.40 10.41 2.71
N ALA A 426 -25.56 10.99 2.43
CA ALA A 426 -25.79 12.43 2.39
C ALA A 426 -25.48 13.06 3.76
#